data_f930cb46c7c5e065337cd02743c9500d
#
_entry.id   f930cb46c7c5e065337cd02743c9500d
#
_cell.length_a   1.000
_cell.length_b   1.000
_cell.length_c   1.000
_cell.angle_alpha   90.00
_cell.angle_beta   90.00
_cell.angle_gamma   90.00
#
_symmetry.space_group_name_H-M   'P 1'
#
loop_
_entity.id
_entity.type
_entity.pdbx_description
1 polymer ?
#
loop_
_entity_poly.entity_id
_entity_poly.type
_entity_poly.pdbx_seq_one_letter_code
_entity_poly.pdbx_strand_id
1 'polypeptide(L)'
;MQNGKKKVLALLLAGCCVLSACGTKTDDTKTAEKGNFVTGTVECKEVYVRAKIPGYLTDIPVEEGQEVKEGDLLFSTDRRDVEVKQTQASATAKAAAGQVEAAKNAAEAAAAVVEKANANVKLLETEYAKYQELYAMDAVSQDNMDKLTTQLEAARLDAAAAAAQQQAAQGQ
;
A
#
# COMPACT_ATOMS: atom_id res chain seq x y z
N MET A 1 43.19 84.24 1.71
CA MET A 1 43.20 82.84 1.43
C MET A 1 42.18 82.42 0.33
N GLN A 2 41.99 83.19 -0.74
CA GLN A 2 40.94 82.98 -1.73
C GLN A 2 41.48 82.63 -3.15
N ASN A 3 42.75 82.69 -3.38
CA ASN A 3 43.38 82.49 -4.68
C ASN A 3 43.81 81.00 -4.94
N GLY A 4 43.94 80.19 -3.89
CA GLY A 4 44.29 78.74 -4.04
C GLY A 4 43.14 77.87 -4.60
N LYS A 5 41.92 78.17 -4.19
CA LYS A 5 40.74 77.37 -4.62
C LYS A 5 40.38 77.58 -6.08
N LYS A 6 40.64 78.82 -6.64
CA LYS A 6 40.38 79.11 -8.06
C LYS A 6 41.41 78.49 -9.00
N LYS A 7 42.64 78.26 -8.55
CA LYS A 7 43.70 77.59 -9.33
C LYS A 7 43.50 76.06 -9.37
N VAL A 8 43.02 75.50 -8.28
CA VAL A 8 42.72 74.08 -8.23
C VAL A 8 41.46 73.74 -9.07
N LEU A 9 40.46 74.63 -9.08
CA LEU A 9 39.27 74.48 -9.90
C LEU A 9 39.58 74.63 -11.41
N ALA A 10 40.49 75.48 -11.79
CA ALA A 10 40.93 75.68 -13.18
C ALA A 10 41.78 74.51 -13.67
N LEU A 11 42.55 73.82 -12.82
CA LEU A 11 43.36 72.65 -13.16
C LEU A 11 42.45 71.36 -13.32
N LEU A 12 41.39 71.32 -12.55
CA LEU A 12 40.40 70.22 -12.70
C LEU A 12 39.55 70.31 -13.99
N LEU A 13 39.22 71.55 -14.42
CA LEU A 13 38.52 71.77 -15.68
C LEU A 13 39.37 71.51 -16.92
N ALA A 14 40.70 71.79 -16.86
CA ALA A 14 41.64 71.52 -17.93
C ALA A 14 41.94 70.03 -18.11
N GLY A 15 41.88 69.24 -17.01
CA GLY A 15 42.06 67.79 -17.06
C GLY A 15 40.90 67.01 -17.74
N CYS A 16 39.72 67.59 -17.78
CA CYS A 16 38.56 66.94 -18.37
C CYS A 16 38.48 67.01 -19.90
N CYS A 17 39.15 67.96 -20.50
CA CYS A 17 39.14 68.12 -21.96
C CYS A 17 40.18 67.32 -22.73
N VAL A 18 41.09 66.58 -22.06
CA VAL A 18 42.12 65.77 -22.70
C VAL A 18 41.70 64.32 -22.96
N LEU A 19 40.60 63.89 -22.34
CA LEU A 19 40.10 62.52 -22.48
C LEU A 19 39.10 62.31 -23.63
N SER A 20 38.77 63.34 -24.40
CA SER A 20 37.80 63.17 -25.55
C SER A 20 38.42 63.13 -26.92
N ALA A 21 39.75 63.01 -27.04
CA ALA A 21 40.47 62.88 -28.29
C ALA A 21 41.02 61.47 -28.49
N CYS A 22 40.16 60.41 -28.40
CA CYS A 22 40.50 59.09 -28.86
C CYS A 22 39.72 58.84 -30.15
N GLY A 23 40.46 58.91 -31.23
CA GLY A 23 40.07 58.89 -32.59
C GLY A 23 39.11 57.76 -33.00
N THR A 24 38.14 58.18 -33.76
CA THR A 24 37.48 57.32 -34.71
C THR A 24 38.47 56.96 -35.81
N LYS A 25 39.06 55.78 -35.72
CA LYS A 25 39.58 55.11 -36.89
C LYS A 25 38.41 54.64 -37.71
N THR A 26 38.23 55.24 -38.85
CA THR A 26 37.44 54.69 -39.96
C THR A 26 38.07 53.41 -40.36
N ASP A 27 37.45 52.32 -39.94
CA ASP A 27 37.81 50.99 -40.45
C ASP A 27 37.26 50.74 -41.82
N ASP A 28 38.14 50.17 -42.56
CA ASP A 28 37.92 49.59 -43.86
C ASP A 28 36.57 48.91 -43.98
N THR A 29 35.82 49.36 -44.92
CA THR A 29 34.64 48.71 -45.45
C THR A 29 35.05 47.37 -46.06
N LYS A 30 35.25 46.34 -45.21
CA LYS A 30 35.11 44.99 -45.70
C LYS A 30 33.65 44.78 -46.01
N THR A 31 33.36 44.71 -47.28
CA THR A 31 32.09 44.23 -47.82
C THR A 31 31.78 42.92 -47.12
N ALA A 32 30.94 42.99 -46.07
CA ALA A 32 30.36 41.78 -45.49
C ALA A 32 29.47 41.18 -46.58
N GLU A 33 29.87 40.03 -47.06
CA GLU A 33 28.98 39.20 -47.85
C GLU A 33 27.67 39.12 -47.12
N LYS A 34 26.58 39.52 -47.75
CA LYS A 34 25.22 39.35 -47.27
C LYS A 34 24.90 37.87 -47.26
N GLY A 35 25.46 37.13 -46.30
CA GLY A 35 24.99 35.83 -45.98
C GLY A 35 23.58 35.96 -45.42
N ASN A 36 22.66 35.26 -45.97
CA ASN A 36 21.31 35.14 -45.37
C ASN A 36 21.44 34.39 -44.05
N PHE A 37 21.51 35.11 -42.96
CA PHE A 37 21.46 34.54 -41.63
C PHE A 37 20.00 34.24 -41.28
N VAL A 38 19.69 32.94 -41.14
CA VAL A 38 18.38 32.48 -40.65
C VAL A 38 18.53 32.20 -39.17
N THR A 39 17.80 32.94 -38.39
CA THR A 39 17.72 32.72 -36.93
C THR A 39 16.53 31.80 -36.67
N GLY A 40 16.79 30.67 -36.06
CA GLY A 40 15.76 29.73 -35.65
C GLY A 40 15.96 29.30 -34.21
N THR A 41 14.86 29.03 -33.53
CA THR A 41 14.87 28.43 -32.18
C THR A 41 14.76 26.92 -32.36
N VAL A 42 15.70 26.16 -31.81
CA VAL A 42 15.62 24.71 -31.75
C VAL A 42 14.98 24.31 -30.45
N GLU A 43 13.80 23.73 -30.50
CA GLU A 43 13.12 23.19 -29.34
C GLU A 43 13.23 21.66 -29.35
N CYS A 44 13.67 21.10 -28.24
CA CYS A 44 13.75 19.65 -28.04
C CYS A 44 12.62 19.22 -27.10
N LYS A 45 12.06 18.03 -27.35
CA LYS A 45 11.12 17.42 -26.45
C LYS A 45 11.88 16.82 -25.27
N GLU A 46 11.64 17.37 -24.09
CA GLU A 46 12.21 16.87 -22.84
C GLU A 46 11.31 15.83 -22.21
N VAL A 47 11.90 14.76 -21.69
CA VAL A 47 11.22 13.70 -20.96
C VAL A 47 11.84 13.57 -19.58
N TYR A 48 11.03 13.82 -18.53
CA TYR A 48 11.47 13.69 -17.15
C TYR A 48 11.20 12.29 -16.64
N VAL A 49 12.24 11.53 -16.36
CA VAL A 49 12.15 10.20 -15.74
C VAL A 49 12.22 10.35 -14.21
N ARG A 50 11.21 9.87 -13.50
CA ARG A 50 11.11 9.97 -12.04
C ARG A 50 10.83 8.60 -11.43
N ALA A 51 11.45 8.32 -10.28
CA ALA A 51 11.10 7.16 -9.48
C ALA A 51 9.67 7.31 -8.91
N LYS A 52 8.86 6.25 -8.96
CA LYS A 52 7.52 6.21 -8.36
C LYS A 52 7.58 6.16 -6.83
N ILE A 53 8.63 5.55 -6.28
CA ILE A 53 8.84 5.40 -4.84
C ILE A 53 10.07 6.24 -4.48
N PRO A 54 9.97 7.15 -3.49
CA PRO A 54 11.11 7.93 -3.03
C PRO A 54 12.14 6.98 -2.38
N GLY A 55 13.42 7.24 -2.60
CA GLY A 55 14.50 6.44 -2.05
C GLY A 55 15.86 7.02 -2.40
N TYR A 56 16.91 6.46 -1.83
CA TYR A 56 18.28 6.80 -2.16
C TYR A 56 18.68 6.13 -3.47
N LEU A 57 19.38 6.85 -4.33
CA LEU A 57 19.98 6.28 -5.55
C LEU A 57 21.18 5.41 -5.13
N THR A 58 21.20 4.20 -5.63
CA THR A 58 22.29 3.23 -5.36
C THR A 58 23.26 3.15 -6.53
N ASP A 59 22.77 3.29 -7.75
CA ASP A 59 23.57 3.17 -8.96
C ASP A 59 22.99 4.02 -10.07
N ILE A 60 23.86 4.66 -10.85
CA ILE A 60 23.55 5.48 -12.03
C ILE A 60 24.50 5.03 -13.12
N PRO A 61 24.14 4.01 -13.93
CA PRO A 61 25.03 3.41 -14.92
C PRO A 61 25.18 4.23 -16.21
N VAL A 62 24.57 5.42 -16.27
CA VAL A 62 24.61 6.29 -17.46
C VAL A 62 25.36 7.59 -17.18
N GLU A 63 25.98 8.15 -18.22
CA GLU A 63 26.73 9.42 -18.17
C GLU A 63 25.97 10.54 -18.87
N GLU A 64 26.27 11.79 -18.53
CA GLU A 64 25.70 12.96 -19.22
C GLU A 64 26.11 12.98 -20.68
N GLY A 65 25.14 13.17 -21.58
CA GLY A 65 25.36 13.18 -23.04
C GLY A 65 25.33 11.80 -23.67
N GLN A 66 25.12 10.73 -22.89
CA GLN A 66 24.98 9.37 -23.41
C GLN A 66 23.64 9.19 -24.14
N GLU A 67 23.66 8.54 -25.28
CA GLU A 67 22.45 8.12 -25.99
C GLU A 67 21.83 6.91 -25.29
N VAL A 68 20.54 7.01 -24.96
CA VAL A 68 19.76 5.97 -24.26
C VAL A 68 18.53 5.58 -25.07
N LYS A 69 18.10 4.33 -24.93
CA LYS A 69 16.92 3.76 -25.59
C LYS A 69 15.85 3.40 -24.57
N GLU A 70 14.65 3.22 -25.08
CA GLU A 70 13.56 2.71 -24.26
C GLU A 70 13.90 1.31 -23.70
N GLY A 71 13.85 1.18 -22.38
CA GLY A 71 14.21 -0.04 -21.65
C GLY A 71 15.60 -0.01 -20.99
N ASP A 72 16.44 0.98 -21.31
CA ASP A 72 17.76 1.11 -20.67
C ASP A 72 17.62 1.50 -19.19
N LEU A 73 18.49 0.93 -18.35
CA LEU A 73 18.54 1.25 -16.93
C LEU A 73 19.25 2.59 -16.72
N LEU A 74 18.53 3.60 -16.28
CA LEU A 74 19.08 4.93 -16.04
C LEU A 74 19.60 5.12 -14.62
N PHE A 75 18.88 4.57 -13.63
CA PHE A 75 19.27 4.59 -12.22
C PHE A 75 18.56 3.49 -11.45
N SER A 76 19.12 3.08 -10.33
CA SER A 76 18.49 2.19 -9.37
C SER A 76 18.34 2.86 -8.00
N THR A 77 17.26 2.52 -7.29
CA THR A 77 17.00 3.00 -5.94
C THR A 77 17.20 1.89 -4.92
N ASP A 78 17.56 2.25 -3.70
CA ASP A 78 17.69 1.32 -2.58
C ASP A 78 16.35 0.61 -2.31
N ARG A 79 16.38 -0.72 -2.29
CA ARG A 79 15.20 -1.57 -2.12
C ARG A 79 15.00 -2.03 -0.68
N ARG A 80 15.95 -1.81 0.21
CA ARG A 80 15.92 -2.38 1.58
C ARG A 80 14.63 -2.06 2.32
N ASP A 81 14.19 -0.80 2.29
CA ASP A 81 12.97 -0.38 2.96
C ASP A 81 11.71 -1.01 2.33
N VAL A 82 11.71 -1.21 1.03
CA VAL A 82 10.59 -1.85 0.29
C VAL A 82 10.55 -3.34 0.62
N GLU A 83 11.69 -4.02 0.67
CA GLU A 83 11.81 -5.44 1.02
C GLU A 83 11.37 -5.71 2.46
N VAL A 84 11.75 -4.84 3.41
CA VAL A 84 11.28 -4.92 4.80
C VAL A 84 9.76 -4.77 4.88
N LYS A 85 9.19 -3.78 4.20
CA LYS A 85 7.73 -3.57 4.14
C LYS A 85 7.02 -4.76 3.48
N GLN A 86 7.57 -5.32 2.41
CA GLN A 86 7.03 -6.50 1.75
C GLN A 86 7.04 -7.71 2.69
N THR A 87 8.15 -7.93 3.40
CA THR A 87 8.28 -9.02 4.38
C THR A 87 7.27 -8.85 5.50
N GLN A 88 7.13 -7.64 6.05
CA GLN A 88 6.13 -7.34 7.07
C GLN A 88 4.71 -7.56 6.58
N ALA A 89 4.37 -7.07 5.38
CA ALA A 89 3.05 -7.30 4.78
C ALA A 89 2.77 -8.79 4.56
N SER A 90 3.76 -9.55 4.08
CA SER A 90 3.64 -11.00 3.89
C SER A 90 3.45 -11.75 5.22
N ALA A 91 4.14 -11.33 6.29
CA ALA A 91 3.98 -11.89 7.61
C ALA A 91 2.59 -11.60 8.19
N THR A 92 2.08 -10.38 8.00
CA THR A 92 0.72 -10.00 8.39
C THR A 92 -0.34 -10.82 7.64
N ALA A 93 -0.15 -10.99 6.32
CA ALA A 93 -1.05 -11.81 5.51
C ALA A 93 -1.04 -13.29 5.96
N LYS A 94 0.13 -13.85 6.28
CA LYS A 94 0.24 -15.20 6.83
C LYS A 94 -0.43 -15.34 8.19
N ALA A 95 -0.28 -14.34 9.08
CA ALA A 95 -0.95 -14.33 10.37
C ALA A 95 -2.49 -14.30 10.22
N ALA A 96 -2.99 -13.45 9.32
CA ALA A 96 -4.43 -13.39 9.03
C ALA A 96 -4.94 -14.71 8.43
N ALA A 97 -4.21 -15.34 7.51
CA ALA A 97 -4.55 -16.66 6.99
C ALA A 97 -4.59 -17.75 8.09
N GLY A 98 -3.64 -17.69 9.04
CA GLY A 98 -3.65 -18.58 10.19
C GLY A 98 -4.87 -18.37 11.10
N GLN A 99 -5.33 -17.13 11.29
CA GLN A 99 -6.57 -16.85 12.04
C GLN A 99 -7.81 -17.42 11.34
N VAL A 100 -7.89 -17.24 10.02
CA VAL A 100 -9.00 -17.82 9.23
C VAL A 100 -9.02 -19.33 9.35
N GLU A 101 -7.87 -19.99 9.26
CA GLU A 101 -7.79 -21.46 9.40
C GLU A 101 -8.16 -21.91 10.82
N ALA A 102 -7.74 -21.18 11.85
CA ALA A 102 -8.13 -21.47 13.24
C ALA A 102 -9.65 -21.31 13.44
N ALA A 103 -10.26 -20.26 12.90
CA ALA A 103 -11.70 -20.05 12.95
C ALA A 103 -12.48 -21.15 12.23
N LYS A 104 -11.99 -21.56 11.06
CA LYS A 104 -12.57 -22.68 10.31
C LYS A 104 -12.52 -23.99 11.10
N ASN A 105 -11.38 -24.32 11.69
CA ASN A 105 -11.23 -25.52 12.51
C ASN A 105 -12.13 -25.47 13.76
N ALA A 106 -12.31 -24.30 14.37
CA ALA A 106 -13.23 -24.12 15.50
C ALA A 106 -14.70 -24.32 15.08
N ALA A 107 -15.09 -23.80 13.91
CA ALA A 107 -16.44 -24.01 13.36
C ALA A 107 -16.70 -25.50 13.02
N GLU A 108 -15.71 -26.20 12.47
CA GLU A 108 -15.80 -27.62 12.17
C GLU A 108 -15.90 -28.47 13.45
N ALA A 109 -15.12 -28.14 14.48
CA ALA A 109 -15.22 -28.78 15.78
C ALA A 109 -16.60 -28.57 16.41
N ALA A 110 -17.14 -27.36 16.35
CA ALA A 110 -18.48 -27.05 16.83
C ALA A 110 -19.56 -27.82 16.06
N ALA A 111 -19.41 -27.98 14.73
CA ALA A 111 -20.31 -28.80 13.90
C ALA A 111 -20.33 -30.25 14.35
N ALA A 112 -19.17 -30.82 14.67
CA ALA A 112 -19.08 -32.20 15.18
C ALA A 112 -19.79 -32.39 16.53
N VAL A 113 -19.77 -31.35 17.40
CA VAL A 113 -20.52 -31.37 18.67
C VAL A 113 -22.03 -31.37 18.42
N VAL A 114 -22.51 -30.56 17.46
CA VAL A 114 -23.94 -30.56 17.07
C VAL A 114 -24.34 -31.91 16.52
N GLU A 115 -23.54 -32.52 15.66
CA GLU A 115 -23.83 -33.86 15.10
C GLU A 115 -23.94 -34.91 16.21
N LYS A 116 -23.03 -34.91 17.18
CA LYS A 116 -23.07 -35.78 18.35
C LYS A 116 -24.32 -35.56 19.18
N ALA A 117 -24.71 -34.31 19.45
CA ALA A 117 -25.90 -33.98 20.22
C ALA A 117 -27.19 -34.46 19.49
N ASN A 118 -27.28 -34.24 18.19
CA ASN A 118 -28.39 -34.69 17.36
C ASN A 118 -28.48 -36.21 17.30
N ALA A 119 -27.35 -36.92 17.24
CA ALA A 119 -27.33 -38.38 17.31
C ALA A 119 -27.90 -38.92 18.63
N ASN A 120 -27.58 -38.23 19.77
CA ASN A 120 -28.14 -38.57 21.06
C ASN A 120 -29.66 -38.33 21.14
N VAL A 121 -30.14 -37.19 20.60
CA VAL A 121 -31.57 -36.91 20.49
C VAL A 121 -32.28 -38.02 19.69
N LYS A 122 -31.73 -38.38 18.54
CA LYS A 122 -32.28 -39.42 17.67
C LYS A 122 -32.34 -40.79 18.39
N LEU A 123 -31.33 -41.14 19.17
CA LEU A 123 -31.31 -42.35 19.97
C LEU A 123 -32.47 -42.34 20.98
N LEU A 124 -32.58 -41.26 21.77
CA LEU A 124 -33.61 -41.11 22.77
C LEU A 124 -35.03 -41.05 22.18
N GLU A 125 -35.21 -40.44 21.02
CA GLU A 125 -36.47 -40.47 20.28
C GLU A 125 -36.87 -41.91 19.83
N THR A 126 -35.90 -42.69 19.41
CA THR A 126 -36.12 -44.08 19.06
C THR A 126 -36.49 -44.94 20.29
N GLU A 127 -35.82 -44.68 21.42
CA GLU A 127 -36.14 -45.36 22.67
C GLU A 127 -37.52 -44.92 23.20
N TYR A 128 -37.83 -43.63 23.12
CA TYR A 128 -39.13 -43.09 23.53
C TYR A 128 -40.27 -43.72 22.73
N ALA A 129 -40.12 -43.85 21.41
CA ALA A 129 -41.13 -44.49 20.57
C ALA A 129 -41.37 -45.97 20.98
N LYS A 130 -40.31 -46.73 21.28
CA LYS A 130 -40.41 -48.11 21.75
C LYS A 130 -41.10 -48.20 23.11
N TYR A 131 -40.71 -47.30 24.04
CA TYR A 131 -41.32 -47.26 25.39
C TYR A 131 -42.78 -46.82 25.32
N GLN A 132 -43.16 -45.96 24.38
CA GLN A 132 -44.55 -45.57 24.18
C GLN A 132 -45.42 -46.75 23.73
N GLU A 133 -44.91 -47.65 22.85
CA GLU A 133 -45.60 -48.90 22.44
C GLU A 133 -45.73 -49.87 23.60
N LEU A 134 -44.67 -50.03 24.41
CA LEU A 134 -44.67 -50.89 25.59
C LEU A 134 -45.62 -50.38 26.71
N TYR A 135 -45.69 -49.03 26.86
CA TYR A 135 -46.61 -48.40 27.82
C TYR A 135 -48.07 -48.63 27.44
N ALA A 136 -48.39 -48.58 26.14
CA ALA A 136 -49.74 -48.88 25.62
C ALA A 136 -50.16 -50.34 25.87
N MET A 137 -49.20 -51.26 26.14
CA MET A 137 -49.41 -52.64 26.48
C MET A 137 -49.30 -52.93 27.99
N ASP A 138 -49.26 -51.87 28.84
CA ASP A 138 -49.03 -51.93 30.28
C ASP A 138 -47.74 -52.69 30.68
N ALA A 139 -46.73 -52.73 29.79
CA ALA A 139 -45.45 -53.39 30.02
C ALA A 139 -44.39 -52.56 30.70
N VAL A 140 -44.59 -51.22 30.82
CA VAL A 140 -43.70 -50.30 31.52
C VAL A 140 -44.47 -49.34 32.38
N SER A 141 -43.84 -48.85 33.45
CA SER A 141 -44.46 -47.91 34.40
C SER A 141 -44.45 -46.47 33.90
N GLN A 142 -45.38 -45.65 34.39
CA GLN A 142 -45.43 -44.20 34.16
C GLN A 142 -44.11 -43.53 34.53
N ASP A 143 -43.50 -43.89 35.67
CA ASP A 143 -42.22 -43.33 36.12
C ASP A 143 -41.08 -43.50 35.11
N ASN A 144 -41.05 -44.62 34.40
CA ASN A 144 -40.08 -44.87 33.33
C ASN A 144 -40.32 -43.98 32.10
N MET A 145 -41.59 -43.76 31.74
CA MET A 145 -41.95 -42.83 30.68
C MET A 145 -41.59 -41.40 31.01
N ASP A 146 -41.86 -40.95 32.26
CA ASP A 146 -41.55 -39.60 32.70
C ASP A 146 -40.05 -39.36 32.77
N LYS A 147 -39.25 -40.34 33.18
CA LYS A 147 -37.78 -40.27 33.14
C LYS A 147 -37.26 -40.16 31.73
N LEU A 148 -37.75 -40.96 30.80
CA LEU A 148 -37.29 -40.93 29.41
C LEU A 148 -37.70 -39.62 28.71
N THR A 149 -38.91 -39.09 29.02
CA THR A 149 -39.36 -37.80 28.52
C THR A 149 -38.40 -36.67 28.99
N THR A 150 -38.07 -36.66 30.28
CA THR A 150 -37.13 -35.67 30.85
C THR A 150 -35.74 -35.78 30.20
N GLN A 151 -35.26 -37.02 29.96
CA GLN A 151 -33.98 -37.24 29.28
C GLN A 151 -34.01 -36.75 27.83
N LEU A 152 -35.10 -36.98 27.10
CA LEU A 152 -35.25 -36.49 25.71
C LEU A 152 -35.30 -34.95 25.65
N GLU A 153 -36.03 -34.32 26.59
CA GLU A 153 -36.09 -32.86 26.67
C GLU A 153 -34.71 -32.29 26.98
N ALA A 154 -33.96 -32.84 27.94
CA ALA A 154 -32.59 -32.42 28.23
C ALA A 154 -31.69 -32.56 27.00
N ALA A 155 -31.73 -33.68 26.28
CA ALA A 155 -30.94 -33.89 25.09
C ALA A 155 -31.27 -32.88 23.96
N ARG A 156 -32.55 -32.49 23.83
CA ARG A 156 -32.98 -31.46 22.85
C ARG A 156 -32.45 -30.09 23.23
N LEU A 157 -32.43 -29.76 24.49
CA LEU A 157 -31.83 -28.52 25.00
C LEU A 157 -30.30 -28.48 24.74
N ASP A 158 -29.64 -29.62 24.99
CA ASP A 158 -28.19 -29.75 24.71
C ASP A 158 -27.90 -29.60 23.20
N ALA A 159 -28.72 -30.17 22.34
CA ALA A 159 -28.58 -29.99 20.89
C ALA A 159 -28.81 -28.54 20.44
N ALA A 160 -29.81 -27.88 21.05
CA ALA A 160 -30.04 -26.45 20.79
C ALA A 160 -28.89 -25.57 21.24
N ALA A 161 -28.32 -25.85 22.42
CA ALA A 161 -27.13 -25.13 22.94
C ALA A 161 -25.91 -25.36 22.03
N ALA A 162 -25.67 -26.60 21.59
CA ALA A 162 -24.59 -26.90 20.63
C ALA A 162 -24.77 -26.16 19.30
N ALA A 163 -26.00 -26.10 18.77
CA ALA A 163 -26.29 -25.35 17.55
C ALA A 163 -26.04 -23.84 17.69
N ALA A 164 -26.40 -23.26 18.83
CA ALA A 164 -26.09 -21.85 19.13
C ALA A 164 -24.59 -21.61 19.20
N GLN A 165 -23.83 -22.54 19.80
CA GLN A 165 -22.36 -22.44 19.86
C GLN A 165 -21.72 -22.57 18.46
N GLN A 166 -22.22 -23.45 17.60
CA GLN A 166 -21.78 -23.54 16.20
C GLN A 166 -22.03 -22.24 15.44
N GLN A 167 -23.21 -21.64 15.61
CA GLN A 167 -23.54 -20.36 14.98
C GLN A 167 -22.61 -19.23 15.45
N ALA A 168 -22.27 -19.20 16.73
CA ALA A 168 -21.30 -18.25 17.27
C ALA A 168 -19.89 -18.46 16.70
N ALA A 169 -19.48 -19.71 16.49
CA ALA A 169 -18.18 -20.04 15.89
C ALA A 169 -18.11 -19.67 14.38
N GLN A 170 -19.22 -19.70 13.68
CA GLN A 170 -19.31 -19.31 12.26
C GLN A 170 -19.35 -17.78 12.07
N GLY A 171 -19.70 -17.03 13.11
CA GLY A 171 -19.79 -15.56 13.07
C GLY A 171 -18.48 -14.84 13.43
N GLN A 172 -17.39 -15.55 13.69
CA GLN A 172 -16.05 -14.99 13.96
C GLN A 172 -15.21 -14.98 12.70
#